data_d275f28b0fc3b26ef7809eada65a58e2
#
_entry.id   d275f28b0fc3b26ef7809eada65a58e2
#
_cell.length_a   1.000
_cell.length_b   1.000
_cell.length_c   1.000
_cell.angle_alpha   90.00
_cell.angle_beta   90.00
_cell.angle_gamma   90.00
#
_symmetry.space_group_name_H-M   'P 1'
#
loop_
_entity.id
_entity.type
_entity.pdbx_description
1 polymer ?
#
loop_
_entity_poly.entity_id
_entity_poly.type
_entity_poly.pdbx_seq_one_letter_code
_entity_poly.pdbx_strand_id
1 'polypeptide(L)'
;MKDKIEVVAFDADDTLWENEVYFQEFEHQFCDLLKAYQPQSAVSQELFKTEMKNLHMYGYGLKSMMLSMIETACRITGGEGNMHCVKEIVRLGQELLQRPVTLLDGVEEVLLRLQGKYRLVLATKGDLFDQRRKVRESGLMHYFCHIEIMSDKKEADYRKLLTTVECAPQNFLMLGNSVKSDILPVWSWADMQPTFLTTSPGSMKPMMGILRIPTSSG
;
A
#
# COMPACT_ATOMS: atom_id res chain seq x y z
N MET A 1 -3.24 14.43 -31.71
CA MET A 1 -3.22 15.27 -30.49
C MET A 1 -2.33 14.53 -29.50
N LYS A 2 -1.30 15.17 -28.95
CA LYS A 2 -0.48 14.55 -27.91
C LYS A 2 -1.37 14.33 -26.69
N ASP A 3 -1.46 13.11 -26.24
CA ASP A 3 -2.24 12.76 -25.06
C ASP A 3 -1.64 13.46 -23.85
N LYS A 4 -2.44 14.33 -23.24
CA LYS A 4 -2.02 15.13 -22.11
C LYS A 4 -2.50 14.46 -20.84
N ILE A 5 -1.58 14.15 -19.90
CA ILE A 5 -1.97 13.67 -18.59
C ILE A 5 -2.89 14.71 -17.92
N GLU A 6 -4.02 14.25 -17.42
CA GLU A 6 -5.04 15.04 -16.73
C GLU A 6 -5.18 14.64 -15.27
N VAL A 7 -5.05 13.34 -15.00
CA VAL A 7 -5.15 12.77 -13.66
C VAL A 7 -3.84 12.11 -13.28
N VAL A 8 -3.32 12.46 -12.11
CA VAL A 8 -2.19 11.78 -11.47
C VAL A 8 -2.70 11.11 -10.20
N ALA A 9 -2.66 9.79 -10.21
CA ALA A 9 -3.06 8.98 -9.06
C ALA A 9 -1.82 8.51 -8.28
N PHE A 10 -1.94 8.53 -6.97
CA PHE A 10 -0.92 8.07 -6.04
C PHE A 10 -1.40 6.86 -5.26
N ASP A 11 -0.57 5.85 -5.16
CA ASP A 11 -0.66 4.90 -4.05
C ASP A 11 -0.35 5.61 -2.74
N ALA A 12 -0.65 4.96 -1.62
CA ALA A 12 -0.48 5.55 -0.31
C ALA A 12 0.67 4.94 0.49
N ASP A 13 0.53 3.67 0.88
CA ASP A 13 1.47 2.95 1.74
C ASP A 13 2.82 2.79 1.04
N ASP A 14 3.91 3.23 1.66
CA ASP A 14 5.27 3.25 1.09
C ASP A 14 5.42 4.05 -0.21
N THR A 15 4.46 4.91 -0.49
CA THR A 15 4.47 5.91 -1.58
C THR A 15 4.34 7.33 -1.02
N LEU A 16 3.42 7.55 -0.11
CA LEU A 16 3.20 8.85 0.56
C LEU A 16 3.62 8.84 2.03
N TRP A 17 3.55 7.69 2.69
CA TRP A 17 3.93 7.51 4.11
C TRP A 17 4.51 6.13 4.34
N GLU A 18 5.28 6.02 5.41
CA GLU A 18 5.88 4.76 5.87
C GLU A 18 4.80 3.76 6.28
N ASN A 19 4.95 2.51 5.87
CA ASN A 19 4.05 1.44 6.24
C ASN A 19 4.77 0.10 6.40
N GLU A 20 5.54 -0.34 5.42
CA GLU A 20 6.19 -1.66 5.39
C GLU A 20 7.11 -1.86 6.60
N VAL A 21 7.85 -0.84 7.00
CA VAL A 21 8.75 -0.90 8.17
C VAL A 21 8.01 -1.26 9.46
N TYR A 22 6.78 -0.79 9.63
CA TYR A 22 5.95 -1.08 10.80
C TYR A 22 5.37 -2.50 10.76
N PHE A 23 5.01 -2.98 9.58
CA PHE A 23 4.56 -4.36 9.40
C PHE A 23 5.69 -5.36 9.61
N GLN A 24 6.90 -5.05 9.15
CA GLN A 24 8.10 -5.87 9.41
C GLN A 24 8.46 -5.91 10.90
N GLU A 25 8.36 -4.79 11.60
CA GLU A 25 8.56 -4.75 13.06
C GLU A 25 7.51 -5.61 13.79
N PHE A 26 6.25 -5.54 13.38
CA PHE A 26 5.18 -6.34 13.96
C PHE A 26 5.41 -7.84 13.70
N GLU A 27 5.80 -8.22 12.49
CA GLU A 27 6.17 -9.61 12.17
C GLU A 27 7.36 -10.07 13.00
N HIS A 28 8.38 -9.23 13.17
CA HIS A 28 9.53 -9.56 14.00
C HIS A 28 9.13 -9.84 15.45
N GLN A 29 8.31 -8.97 16.05
CA GLN A 29 7.80 -9.16 17.41
C GLN A 29 6.94 -10.42 17.53
N PHE A 30 6.12 -10.73 16.51
CA PHE A 30 5.38 -11.97 16.44
C PHE A 30 6.30 -13.21 16.41
N CYS A 31 7.36 -13.18 15.62
CA CYS A 31 8.34 -14.27 15.59
C CYS A 31 9.02 -14.46 16.95
N ASP A 32 9.31 -13.36 17.65
CA ASP A 32 9.88 -13.41 19.01
C ASP A 32 8.95 -14.08 20.04
N LEU A 33 7.64 -13.91 19.93
CA LEU A 33 6.68 -14.62 20.78
C LEU A 33 6.75 -16.13 20.63
N LEU A 34 7.12 -16.61 19.46
CA LEU A 34 7.14 -18.04 19.12
C LEU A 34 8.54 -18.67 19.10
N LYS A 35 9.59 -17.92 19.45
CA LYS A 35 10.99 -18.38 19.40
C LYS A 35 11.31 -19.62 20.25
N ALA A 36 10.51 -19.87 21.29
CA ALA A 36 10.64 -21.08 22.11
C ALA A 36 10.13 -22.35 21.40
N TYR A 37 9.33 -22.20 20.36
CA TYR A 37 8.72 -23.30 19.60
C TYR A 37 9.43 -23.54 18.27
N GLN A 38 9.77 -22.48 17.54
CA GLN A 38 10.40 -22.56 16.22
C GLN A 38 11.36 -21.39 15.97
N PRO A 39 12.39 -21.59 15.10
CA PRO A 39 13.23 -20.49 14.62
C PRO A 39 12.44 -19.42 13.88
N GLN A 40 12.87 -18.17 13.95
CA GLN A 40 12.22 -17.01 13.30
C GLN A 40 11.89 -17.26 11.83
N SER A 41 12.83 -17.78 11.05
CA SER A 41 12.63 -18.06 9.63
C SER A 41 11.50 -19.06 9.35
N ALA A 42 11.33 -20.06 10.22
CA ALA A 42 10.25 -21.04 10.10
C ALA A 42 8.90 -20.41 10.45
N VAL A 43 8.83 -19.60 11.51
CA VAL A 43 7.62 -18.87 11.91
C VAL A 43 7.18 -17.92 10.80
N SER A 44 8.10 -17.14 10.23
CA SER A 44 7.81 -16.21 9.11
C SER A 44 7.29 -16.95 7.88
N GLN A 45 7.88 -18.08 7.51
CA GLN A 45 7.39 -18.89 6.39
C GLN A 45 5.99 -19.45 6.62
N GLU A 46 5.69 -19.92 7.83
CA GLU A 46 4.35 -20.42 8.19
C GLU A 46 3.33 -19.29 8.23
N LEU A 47 3.70 -18.11 8.70
CA LEU A 47 2.87 -16.93 8.65
C LEU A 47 2.55 -16.56 7.19
N PHE A 48 3.56 -16.44 6.34
CA PHE A 48 3.36 -16.11 4.92
C PHE A 48 2.42 -17.10 4.21
N LYS A 49 2.56 -18.40 4.46
CA LYS A 49 1.64 -19.42 3.91
C LYS A 49 0.20 -19.20 4.39
N THR A 50 0.03 -18.84 5.65
CA THR A 50 -1.28 -18.58 6.24
C THR A 50 -1.90 -17.33 5.66
N GLU A 51 -1.14 -16.26 5.52
CA GLU A 51 -1.59 -15.02 4.90
C GLU A 51 -2.04 -15.23 3.44
N MET A 52 -1.25 -15.96 2.66
CA MET A 52 -1.60 -16.29 1.26
C MET A 52 -2.88 -17.13 1.17
N LYS A 53 -3.06 -18.09 2.08
CA LYS A 53 -4.29 -18.88 2.19
C LYS A 53 -5.49 -18.00 2.56
N ASN A 54 -5.31 -17.06 3.47
CA ASN A 54 -6.37 -16.26 4.04
C ASN A 54 -6.71 -15.01 3.22
N LEU A 55 -5.85 -14.63 2.26
CA LEU A 55 -5.98 -13.40 1.49
C LEU A 55 -7.33 -13.25 0.79
N HIS A 56 -7.89 -14.34 0.27
CA HIS A 56 -9.18 -14.31 -0.42
C HIS A 56 -10.39 -14.15 0.55
N MET A 57 -10.22 -14.46 1.85
CA MET A 57 -11.26 -14.34 2.86
C MET A 57 -11.18 -13.01 3.62
N TYR A 58 -9.97 -12.60 4.00
CA TYR A 58 -9.78 -11.46 4.88
C TYR A 58 -9.26 -10.21 4.16
N GLY A 59 -8.81 -10.34 2.91
CA GLY A 59 -8.22 -9.23 2.15
C GLY A 59 -6.86 -8.81 2.70
N TYR A 60 -6.48 -7.57 2.40
CA TYR A 60 -5.24 -6.94 2.85
C TYR A 60 -5.42 -6.13 4.13
N GLY A 61 -4.31 -5.86 4.81
CA GLY A 61 -4.23 -4.94 5.94
C GLY A 61 -4.01 -5.61 7.29
N LEU A 62 -3.86 -4.79 8.31
CA LEU A 62 -3.43 -5.23 9.64
C LEU A 62 -4.35 -6.27 10.28
N LYS A 63 -5.67 -6.11 10.16
CA LYS A 63 -6.62 -7.08 10.74
C LYS A 63 -6.48 -8.47 10.12
N SER A 64 -6.28 -8.54 8.81
CA SER A 64 -6.01 -9.79 8.10
C SER A 64 -4.71 -10.44 8.58
N MET A 65 -3.65 -9.65 8.74
CA MET A 65 -2.37 -10.12 9.28
C MET A 65 -2.50 -10.64 10.70
N MET A 66 -3.17 -9.90 11.60
CA MET A 66 -3.42 -10.33 12.98
C MET A 66 -4.15 -11.67 13.05
N LEU A 67 -5.22 -11.87 12.24
CA LEU A 67 -5.94 -13.13 12.18
C LEU A 67 -5.05 -14.28 11.69
N SER A 68 -4.21 -14.02 10.69
CA SER A 68 -3.25 -15.00 10.18
C SER A 68 -2.15 -15.32 11.19
N MET A 69 -1.70 -14.34 11.97
CA MET A 69 -0.77 -14.53 13.10
C MET A 69 -1.39 -15.40 14.19
N ILE A 70 -2.64 -15.16 14.56
CA ILE A 70 -3.35 -15.95 15.57
C ILE A 70 -3.50 -17.41 15.08
N GLU A 71 -3.92 -17.62 13.83
CA GLU A 71 -4.03 -18.96 13.24
C GLU A 71 -2.65 -19.69 13.24
N THR A 72 -1.60 -18.96 12.85
CA THR A 72 -0.23 -19.49 12.82
C THR A 72 0.27 -19.84 14.21
N ALA A 73 0.04 -18.96 15.20
CA ALA A 73 0.44 -19.21 16.59
C ALA A 73 -0.27 -20.44 17.16
N CYS A 74 -1.59 -20.56 16.95
CA CYS A 74 -2.35 -21.74 17.40
C CYS A 74 -1.79 -23.03 16.80
N ARG A 75 -1.43 -23.03 15.53
CA ARG A 75 -0.86 -24.21 14.85
C ARG A 75 0.53 -24.57 15.38
N ILE A 76 1.41 -23.59 15.55
CA ILE A 76 2.80 -23.80 16.01
C ILE A 76 2.82 -24.29 17.46
N THR A 77 1.92 -23.79 18.31
CA THR A 77 1.85 -24.16 19.73
C THR A 77 1.03 -25.44 20.00
N GLY A 78 0.58 -26.15 18.97
CA GLY A 78 -0.12 -27.44 19.12
C GLY A 78 -1.61 -27.32 19.43
N GLY A 79 -2.25 -26.20 19.17
CA GLY A 79 -3.69 -26.01 19.34
C GLY A 79 -4.15 -25.73 20.78
N GLU A 80 -3.31 -25.93 21.78
CA GLU A 80 -3.56 -25.53 23.17
C GLU A 80 -3.39 -24.01 23.37
N GLY A 81 -3.88 -23.27 22.39
CA GLY A 81 -3.87 -21.86 22.18
C GLY A 81 -3.23 -21.08 23.33
N ASN A 82 -1.94 -20.81 23.24
CA ASN A 82 -1.30 -19.97 24.23
C ASN A 82 -2.01 -18.62 24.24
N MET A 83 -3.00 -18.46 25.13
CA MET A 83 -3.80 -17.25 25.26
C MET A 83 -2.91 -16.01 25.45
N HIS A 84 -1.68 -16.22 25.94
CA HIS A 84 -0.68 -15.16 26.00
C HIS A 84 -0.30 -14.66 24.59
N CYS A 85 0.00 -15.56 23.64
CA CYS A 85 0.32 -15.16 22.26
C CYS A 85 -0.84 -14.38 21.63
N VAL A 86 -2.07 -14.84 21.81
CA VAL A 86 -3.26 -14.17 21.27
C VAL A 86 -3.40 -12.75 21.85
N LYS A 87 -3.25 -12.61 23.17
CA LYS A 87 -3.30 -11.31 23.83
C LYS A 87 -2.20 -10.35 23.33
N GLU A 88 -0.98 -10.86 23.17
CA GLU A 88 0.14 -10.07 22.68
C GLU A 88 -0.04 -9.65 21.22
N ILE A 89 -0.51 -10.55 20.34
CA ILE A 89 -0.82 -10.19 18.94
C ILE A 89 -1.87 -9.07 18.88
N VAL A 90 -2.92 -9.17 19.69
CA VAL A 90 -3.96 -8.13 19.75
C VAL A 90 -3.39 -6.82 20.29
N ARG A 91 -2.59 -6.85 21.35
CA ARG A 91 -1.95 -5.66 21.92
C ARG A 91 -1.03 -4.97 20.89
N LEU A 92 -0.14 -5.72 20.26
CA LEU A 92 0.79 -5.20 19.26
C LEU A 92 0.06 -4.63 18.03
N GLY A 93 -1.01 -5.31 17.58
CA GLY A 93 -1.83 -4.78 16.48
C GLY A 93 -2.56 -3.49 16.85
N GLN A 94 -3.05 -3.36 18.09
CA GLN A 94 -3.65 -2.12 18.59
C GLN A 94 -2.63 -0.98 18.67
N GLU A 95 -1.40 -1.27 19.10
CA GLU A 95 -0.31 -0.29 19.13
C GLU A 95 0.06 0.18 17.71
N LEU A 96 0.10 -0.74 16.75
CA LEU A 96 0.36 -0.39 15.36
C LEU A 96 -0.75 0.51 14.78
N LEU A 97 -2.02 0.23 15.08
CA LEU A 97 -3.15 1.09 14.68
C LEU A 97 -3.10 2.49 15.30
N GLN A 98 -2.42 2.67 16.43
CA GLN A 98 -2.30 3.96 17.11
C GLN A 98 -1.04 4.74 16.69
N ARG A 99 -0.16 4.15 15.90
CA ARG A 99 1.02 4.87 15.40
C ARG A 99 0.62 6.04 14.52
N PRO A 100 1.27 7.20 14.69
CA PRO A 100 1.06 8.33 13.81
C PRO A 100 1.50 8.00 12.39
N VAL A 101 0.89 8.65 11.42
CA VAL A 101 1.28 8.53 10.01
C VAL A 101 2.51 9.38 9.77
N THR A 102 3.61 8.76 9.35
CA THR A 102 4.88 9.43 9.04
C THR A 102 5.00 9.59 7.53
N LEU A 103 4.95 10.82 7.04
CA LEU A 103 5.11 11.09 5.61
C LEU A 103 6.53 10.76 5.15
N LEU A 104 6.66 10.27 3.92
CA LEU A 104 7.95 10.17 3.26
C LEU A 104 8.48 11.56 2.87
N ASP A 105 9.80 11.68 2.85
CA ASP A 105 10.47 12.94 2.53
C ASP A 105 10.06 13.49 1.15
N GLY A 106 9.72 14.76 1.10
CA GLY A 106 9.40 15.48 -0.13
C GLY A 106 7.98 15.25 -0.68
N VAL A 107 7.16 14.41 -0.05
CA VAL A 107 5.80 14.11 -0.50
C VAL A 107 4.96 15.37 -0.63
N GLU A 108 4.91 16.18 0.42
CA GLU A 108 4.08 17.38 0.44
C GLU A 108 4.54 18.40 -0.62
N GLU A 109 5.85 18.54 -0.81
CA GLU A 109 6.41 19.42 -1.85
C GLU A 109 6.00 18.97 -3.26
N VAL A 110 6.02 17.65 -3.53
CA VAL A 110 5.60 17.09 -4.83
C VAL A 110 4.11 17.34 -5.06
N LEU A 111 3.26 17.03 -4.07
CA LEU A 111 1.82 17.27 -4.17
C LEU A 111 1.50 18.73 -4.42
N LEU A 112 2.14 19.64 -3.70
CA LEU A 112 1.98 21.08 -3.88
C LEU A 112 2.39 21.54 -5.30
N ARG A 113 3.46 21.00 -5.87
CA ARG A 113 3.92 21.34 -7.23
C ARG A 113 2.97 20.82 -8.32
N LEU A 114 2.24 19.74 -8.06
CA LEU A 114 1.30 19.13 -9.00
C LEU A 114 -0.11 19.71 -8.86
N GLN A 115 -0.47 20.18 -7.69
CA GLN A 115 -1.77 20.78 -7.41
C GLN A 115 -2.05 21.97 -8.35
N GLY A 116 -3.26 22.02 -8.88
CA GLY A 116 -3.67 23.04 -9.86
C GLY A 116 -3.20 22.79 -11.30
N LYS A 117 -2.27 21.84 -11.53
CA LYS A 117 -1.85 21.44 -12.88
C LYS A 117 -2.54 20.14 -13.32
N TYR A 118 -2.79 19.26 -12.38
CA TYR A 118 -3.43 17.96 -12.58
C TYR A 118 -4.51 17.75 -11.53
N ARG A 119 -5.47 16.91 -11.84
CA ARG A 119 -6.39 16.37 -10.84
C ARG A 119 -5.65 15.26 -10.09
N LEU A 120 -5.42 15.45 -8.79
CA LEU A 120 -4.71 14.48 -7.97
C LEU A 120 -5.72 13.51 -7.36
N VAL A 121 -5.41 12.22 -7.42
CA VAL A 121 -6.25 11.13 -6.90
C VAL A 121 -5.41 10.27 -5.97
N LEU A 122 -5.97 9.85 -4.85
CA LEU A 122 -5.40 8.80 -4.02
C LEU A 122 -6.05 7.47 -4.38
N ALA A 123 -5.25 6.46 -4.71
CA ALA A 123 -5.72 5.12 -5.06
C ALA A 123 -4.95 4.09 -4.23
N THR A 124 -5.50 3.70 -3.08
CA THR A 124 -4.87 2.77 -2.16
C THR A 124 -5.69 1.50 -1.97
N LYS A 125 -5.08 0.44 -1.42
CA LYS A 125 -5.78 -0.80 -1.05
C LYS A 125 -5.54 -1.15 0.41
N GLY A 126 -6.47 -1.87 1.01
CA GLY A 126 -6.35 -2.37 2.38
C GLY A 126 -7.64 -2.32 3.17
N ASP A 127 -7.52 -2.41 4.49
CA ASP A 127 -8.65 -2.24 5.39
C ASP A 127 -9.22 -0.81 5.29
N LEU A 128 -10.49 -0.72 4.93
CA LEU A 128 -11.15 0.57 4.70
C LEU A 128 -11.06 1.52 5.90
N PHE A 129 -11.19 0.99 7.10
CA PHE A 129 -11.17 1.78 8.33
C PHE A 129 -9.77 2.36 8.60
N ASP A 130 -8.76 1.51 8.46
CA ASP A 130 -7.37 1.91 8.68
C ASP A 130 -6.89 2.88 7.60
N GLN A 131 -7.18 2.61 6.34
CA GLN A 131 -6.81 3.53 5.25
C GLN A 131 -7.48 4.90 5.39
N ARG A 132 -8.77 4.95 5.77
CA ARG A 132 -9.44 6.23 6.05
C ARG A 132 -8.82 6.99 7.23
N ARG A 133 -8.39 6.27 8.27
CA ARG A 133 -7.67 6.87 9.40
C ARG A 133 -6.35 7.47 8.92
N LYS A 134 -5.53 6.67 8.21
CA LYS A 134 -4.22 7.12 7.70
C LYS A 134 -4.34 8.34 6.78
N VAL A 135 -5.29 8.33 5.85
CA VAL A 135 -5.55 9.48 4.96
C VAL A 135 -5.90 10.74 5.76
N ARG A 136 -6.74 10.63 6.77
CA ARG A 136 -7.11 11.76 7.62
C ARG A 136 -5.93 12.28 8.44
N GLU A 137 -5.18 11.37 9.06
CA GLU A 137 -4.05 11.71 9.94
C GLU A 137 -2.82 12.19 9.17
N SER A 138 -2.66 11.81 7.90
CA SER A 138 -1.59 12.32 7.04
C SER A 138 -1.68 13.81 6.76
N GLY A 139 -2.84 14.42 6.92
CA GLY A 139 -3.08 15.82 6.55
C GLY A 139 -3.14 16.07 5.04
N LEU A 140 -2.93 15.06 4.20
CA LEU A 140 -2.81 15.22 2.74
C LEU A 140 -4.15 15.23 2.00
N MET A 141 -5.27 14.99 2.69
CA MET A 141 -6.59 14.83 2.07
C MET A 141 -6.98 16.01 1.15
N HIS A 142 -6.57 17.23 1.52
CA HIS A 142 -6.90 18.44 0.80
C HIS A 142 -6.22 18.60 -0.58
N TYR A 143 -5.19 17.79 -0.87
CA TYR A 143 -4.54 17.76 -2.19
C TYR A 143 -5.33 16.95 -3.22
N PHE A 144 -6.15 15.99 -2.79
CA PHE A 144 -6.81 15.02 -3.66
C PHE A 144 -8.25 15.42 -3.97
N CYS A 145 -8.61 15.43 -5.25
CA CYS A 145 -9.99 15.63 -5.67
C CYS A 145 -10.85 14.36 -5.51
N HIS A 146 -10.22 13.19 -5.43
CA HIS A 146 -10.87 11.91 -5.17
C HIS A 146 -9.95 10.98 -4.38
N ILE A 147 -10.54 10.17 -3.51
CA ILE A 147 -9.84 9.16 -2.70
C ILE A 147 -10.56 7.83 -2.87
N GLU A 148 -9.89 6.87 -3.47
CA GLU A 148 -10.39 5.52 -3.69
C GLU A 148 -9.64 4.53 -2.80
N ILE A 149 -10.36 3.83 -1.93
CA ILE A 149 -9.83 2.74 -1.10
C ILE A 149 -10.40 1.44 -1.64
N MET A 150 -9.56 0.66 -2.28
CA MET A 150 -9.93 -0.58 -2.98
C MET A 150 -9.71 -1.80 -2.09
N SER A 151 -10.50 -2.85 -2.28
CA SER A 151 -10.24 -4.16 -1.66
C SER A 151 -9.02 -4.83 -2.28
N ASP A 152 -8.82 -4.63 -3.59
CA ASP A 152 -7.64 -5.04 -4.35
C ASP A 152 -7.42 -4.01 -5.48
N LYS A 153 -6.22 -4.03 -6.08
CA LYS A 153 -5.85 -3.15 -7.21
C LYS A 153 -5.74 -3.99 -8.48
N LYS A 154 -6.90 -4.44 -8.98
CA LYS A 154 -7.01 -5.15 -10.26
C LYS A 154 -7.44 -4.20 -11.38
N GLU A 155 -7.30 -4.66 -12.61
CA GLU A 155 -7.76 -3.91 -13.78
C GLU A 155 -9.20 -3.40 -13.65
N ALA A 156 -10.13 -4.24 -13.17
CA ALA A 156 -11.53 -3.87 -12.99
C ALA A 156 -11.72 -2.72 -11.98
N ASP A 157 -10.89 -2.66 -10.94
CA ASP A 157 -10.95 -1.63 -9.91
C ASP A 157 -10.46 -0.27 -10.46
N TYR A 158 -9.38 -0.29 -11.23
CA TYR A 158 -8.91 0.92 -11.92
C TYR A 158 -9.89 1.39 -13.02
N ARG A 159 -10.56 0.49 -13.74
CA ARG A 159 -11.60 0.88 -14.71
C ARG A 159 -12.76 1.61 -14.02
N LYS A 160 -13.18 1.16 -12.83
CA LYS A 160 -14.17 1.87 -12.01
C LYS A 160 -13.66 3.24 -11.60
N LEU A 161 -12.41 3.31 -11.10
CA LEU A 161 -11.80 4.57 -10.73
C LEU A 161 -11.79 5.56 -11.89
N LEU A 162 -11.35 5.15 -13.09
CA LEU A 162 -11.33 5.98 -14.29
C LEU A 162 -12.72 6.51 -14.65
N THR A 163 -13.75 5.67 -14.53
CA THR A 163 -15.15 6.07 -14.74
C THR A 163 -15.57 7.10 -13.69
N THR A 164 -15.24 6.88 -12.42
CA THR A 164 -15.59 7.79 -11.32
C THR A 164 -14.93 9.15 -11.46
N VAL A 165 -13.68 9.17 -11.89
CA VAL A 165 -12.94 10.44 -12.07
C VAL A 165 -13.08 11.01 -13.49
N GLU A 166 -13.90 10.41 -14.33
CA GLU A 166 -14.14 10.86 -15.72
C GLU A 166 -12.83 11.12 -16.46
N CYS A 167 -11.95 10.11 -16.50
CA CYS A 167 -10.63 10.19 -17.12
C CYS A 167 -10.46 9.08 -18.16
N ALA A 168 -10.00 9.43 -19.33
CA ALA A 168 -9.61 8.44 -20.34
C ALA A 168 -8.30 7.75 -19.92
N PRO A 169 -8.13 6.44 -20.18
CA PRO A 169 -6.94 5.69 -19.75
C PRO A 169 -5.60 6.33 -20.16
N GLN A 170 -5.51 6.88 -21.35
CA GLN A 170 -4.32 7.54 -21.89
C GLN A 170 -3.97 8.86 -21.20
N ASN A 171 -4.90 9.45 -20.45
CA ASN A 171 -4.73 10.70 -19.73
C ASN A 171 -4.48 10.48 -18.23
N PHE A 172 -4.32 9.22 -17.82
CA PHE A 172 -4.15 8.79 -16.43
C PHE A 172 -2.71 8.35 -16.16
N LEU A 173 -2.11 8.83 -15.09
CA LEU A 173 -0.80 8.41 -14.60
C LEU A 173 -0.94 7.83 -13.20
N MET A 174 -0.44 6.61 -12.98
CA MET A 174 -0.36 6.00 -11.65
C MET A 174 1.07 6.03 -11.12
N LEU A 175 1.24 6.49 -9.89
CA LEU A 175 2.49 6.52 -9.14
C LEU A 175 2.35 5.62 -7.92
N GLY A 176 3.25 4.65 -7.74
CA GLY A 176 3.19 3.73 -6.61
C GLY A 176 4.44 2.86 -6.50
N ASN A 177 4.57 2.13 -5.39
CA ASN A 177 5.72 1.30 -5.07
C ASN A 177 5.58 -0.15 -5.56
N SER A 178 4.36 -0.60 -5.88
CA SER A 178 4.08 -2.00 -6.23
C SER A 178 3.86 -2.20 -7.73
N VAL A 179 4.81 -2.83 -8.41
CA VAL A 179 4.66 -3.20 -9.84
C VAL A 179 3.38 -4.00 -10.05
N LYS A 180 3.08 -4.97 -9.18
CA LYS A 180 1.90 -5.84 -9.29
C LYS A 180 0.58 -5.09 -9.13
N SER A 181 0.53 -4.11 -8.23
CA SER A 181 -0.72 -3.45 -7.85
C SER A 181 -0.92 -2.11 -8.55
N ASP A 182 0.16 -1.39 -8.84
CA ASP A 182 0.08 -0.01 -9.34
C ASP A 182 0.38 0.08 -10.83
N ILE A 183 1.19 -0.84 -11.35
CA ILE A 183 1.69 -0.76 -12.71
C ILE A 183 0.96 -1.74 -13.63
N LEU A 184 1.06 -3.04 -13.36
CA LEU A 184 0.53 -4.07 -14.27
C LEU A 184 -0.97 -3.93 -14.56
N PRO A 185 -1.85 -3.58 -13.60
CA PRO A 185 -3.27 -3.44 -13.87
C PRO A 185 -3.61 -2.27 -14.79
N VAL A 186 -2.76 -1.25 -14.82
CA VAL A 186 -2.93 -0.04 -15.64
C VAL A 186 -2.26 -0.20 -17.01
N TRP A 187 -1.20 -1.01 -17.07
CA TRP A 187 -0.44 -1.24 -18.31
C TRP A 187 -1.26 -1.90 -19.40
N SER A 188 -2.13 -2.84 -19.05
CA SER A 188 -2.86 -3.65 -20.02
C SER A 188 -3.83 -2.85 -20.90
N TRP A 189 -4.11 -1.56 -20.61
CA TRP A 189 -5.08 -0.74 -21.35
C TRP A 189 -4.46 0.20 -22.35
N ALA A 190 -3.20 0.45 -22.19
CA ALA A 190 -2.54 1.45 -22.99
C ALA A 190 -1.82 0.76 -24.14
N ASP A 191 -2.31 0.91 -25.35
CA ASP A 191 -1.47 0.85 -26.56
C ASP A 191 -0.36 1.91 -26.51
N MET A 192 -0.24 2.63 -25.38
CA MET A 192 0.71 3.68 -25.09
C MET A 192 1.57 3.34 -23.88
N GLN A 193 2.87 3.58 -23.97
CA GLN A 193 3.83 3.30 -22.92
C GLN A 193 3.56 4.17 -21.69
N PRO A 194 3.04 3.62 -20.59
CA PRO A 194 2.90 4.37 -19.35
C PRO A 194 4.28 4.66 -18.78
N THR A 195 4.47 5.88 -18.31
CA THR A 195 5.68 6.29 -17.60
C THR A 195 5.55 5.93 -16.13
N PHE A 196 6.46 5.09 -15.62
CA PHE A 196 6.45 4.63 -14.23
C PHE A 196 7.49 5.33 -13.39
N LEU A 197 7.16 5.50 -12.11
CA LEU A 197 8.12 5.74 -11.06
C LEU A 197 7.82 4.73 -9.95
N THR A 198 8.71 3.76 -9.74
CA THR A 198 8.69 2.90 -8.56
C THR A 198 9.70 3.42 -7.55
N THR A 199 9.27 3.55 -6.31
CA THR A 199 10.18 3.69 -5.18
C THR A 199 10.47 2.30 -4.65
N SER A 200 11.73 1.82 -4.70
CA SER A 200 12.09 0.54 -4.09
C SER A 200 12.18 0.68 -2.58
N PRO A 201 11.50 -0.17 -1.80
CA PRO A 201 11.74 -0.24 -0.37
C PRO A 201 13.18 -0.72 -0.13
N GLY A 202 13.99 0.09 0.52
CA GLY A 202 15.36 -0.25 0.91
C GLY A 202 16.48 0.62 0.38
N SER A 203 16.25 1.56 -0.51
CA SER A 203 17.25 2.58 -0.85
C SER A 203 16.77 3.95 -0.37
N MET A 204 17.23 4.37 0.80
CA MET A 204 17.18 5.77 1.25
C MET A 204 18.07 6.65 0.37
N LYS A 205 17.68 6.82 -0.89
CA LYS A 205 18.14 7.93 -1.71
C LYS A 205 16.91 8.46 -2.45
N PRO A 206 16.65 9.77 -2.38
CA PRO A 206 15.60 10.36 -3.20
C PRO A 206 16.01 10.16 -4.65
N MET A 207 15.44 9.16 -5.31
CA MET A 207 15.48 9.13 -6.76
C MET A 207 14.51 10.24 -7.23
N MET A 208 15.04 11.45 -7.38
CA MET A 208 14.54 12.40 -8.35
C MET A 208 14.69 11.75 -9.74
N GLY A 209 13.87 10.75 -10.00
CA GLY A 209 13.64 10.18 -11.30
C GLY A 209 12.83 11.18 -12.10
N ILE A 210 13.52 11.94 -12.89
CA ILE A 210 13.08 12.94 -13.84
C ILE A 210 11.81 12.46 -14.53
N LEU A 211 10.71 13.16 -14.29
CA LEU A 211 9.58 13.21 -15.19
C LEU A 211 10.13 13.62 -16.57
N ARG A 212 10.46 12.68 -17.43
CA ARG A 212 10.67 12.97 -18.85
C ARG A 212 9.30 13.19 -19.47
N ILE A 213 8.81 14.41 -19.31
CA ILE A 213 7.82 14.95 -20.24
C ILE A 213 8.52 14.91 -21.60
N PRO A 214 7.97 14.25 -22.62
CA PRO A 214 8.54 14.33 -23.96
C PRO A 214 8.55 15.82 -24.37
N THR A 215 9.72 16.43 -24.37
CA THR A 215 9.91 17.73 -24.98
C THR A 215 9.65 17.57 -26.48
N SER A 216 8.68 18.30 -26.99
CA SER A 216 8.45 18.45 -28.40
C SER A 216 9.72 18.99 -29.07
N SER A 217 10.42 18.12 -29.78
CA SER A 217 11.34 18.57 -30.84
C SER A 217 10.50 18.80 -32.08
N GLY A 218 10.68 19.98 -32.67
CA GLY A 218 9.99 20.50 -33.84
C GLY A 218 10.13 19.65 -35.11
#